data_0ec3912613f0a3c5154be32d246c7e35
#
_entry.id   0ec3912613f0a3c5154be32d246c7e35
#
_cell.length_a   1.000
_cell.length_b   1.000
_cell.length_c   1.000
_cell.angle_alpha   90.00
_cell.angle_beta   90.00
_cell.angle_gamma   90.00
#
_symmetry.space_group_name_H-M   'P 1'
#
loop_
_entity.id
_entity.type
_entity.pdbx_description
1 polymer ?
#
loop_
_entity_poly.entity_id
_entity_poly.type
_entity_poly.pdbx_seq_one_letter_code
_entity_poly.pdbx_strand_id
1 'polypeptide(L)'
;MGKILVTGGTGFIGSHTCVALTNAGYPVVVMDNLSNSKVETIARIEMITGKHVRFYRTDMRDEADLEQIFEDNKIDAVIHFAGMKAVGESVEKPLEYYENNVSGTLTLLRVMRKYGCRTMIFSSSATVYGSQNPVPYREEMPTSATNPYGYTKVMIEQILRDVCAADPNFTAVALRYFNPIGAHPSALIGELPR
;
A
#
# COMPACT_ATOMS: atom_id res chain seq x y z
N MET A 1 17.28 -14.56 -1.44
CA MET A 1 15.96 -13.99 -1.80
C MET A 1 15.79 -12.74 -0.95
N GLY A 2 15.58 -11.59 -1.57
CA GLY A 2 15.34 -10.35 -0.80
C GLY A 2 13.95 -10.36 -0.17
N LYS A 3 13.71 -9.33 0.64
CA LYS A 3 12.47 -9.21 1.40
C LYS A 3 11.42 -8.39 0.65
N ILE A 4 10.15 -8.62 0.97
CA ILE A 4 9.04 -7.80 0.49
C ILE A 4 8.65 -6.84 1.61
N LEU A 5 8.72 -5.53 1.35
CA LEU A 5 8.18 -4.50 2.26
C LEU A 5 6.68 -4.35 2.00
N VAL A 6 5.88 -4.52 3.03
CA VAL A 6 4.43 -4.27 2.99
C VAL A 6 4.13 -3.03 3.82
N THR A 7 3.83 -1.92 3.16
CA THR A 7 3.39 -0.69 3.84
C THR A 7 1.89 -0.75 4.12
N GLY A 8 1.45 -0.23 5.26
CA GLY A 8 0.06 -0.42 5.70
C GLY A 8 -0.25 -1.88 6.06
N GLY A 9 0.78 -2.64 6.45
CA GLY A 9 0.68 -4.08 6.64
C GLY A 9 -0.07 -4.52 7.89
N THR A 10 -0.42 -3.61 8.79
CA THR A 10 -1.30 -3.90 9.94
C THR A 10 -2.77 -3.60 9.65
N GLY A 11 -3.08 -3.01 8.48
CA GLY A 11 -4.44 -2.78 8.00
C GLY A 11 -5.13 -4.06 7.51
N PHE A 12 -6.39 -3.95 7.10
CA PHE A 12 -7.22 -5.08 6.67
C PHE A 12 -6.58 -5.89 5.53
N ILE A 13 -6.40 -5.28 4.35
CA ILE A 13 -5.83 -5.98 3.18
C ILE A 13 -4.36 -6.33 3.43
N GLY A 14 -3.59 -5.39 4.04
CA GLY A 14 -2.16 -5.58 4.31
C GLY A 14 -1.88 -6.78 5.19
N SER A 15 -2.64 -6.98 6.27
CA SER A 15 -2.45 -8.12 7.19
C SER A 15 -2.72 -9.47 6.52
N HIS A 16 -3.78 -9.56 5.71
CA HIS A 16 -4.08 -10.76 4.94
C HIS A 16 -2.99 -11.06 3.90
N THR A 17 -2.47 -10.02 3.25
CA THR A 17 -1.36 -10.14 2.30
C THR A 17 -0.08 -10.60 3.00
N CYS A 18 0.23 -10.06 4.20
CA CYS A 18 1.38 -10.52 4.99
C CYS A 18 1.28 -12.01 5.33
N VAL A 19 0.09 -12.49 5.74
CA VAL A 19 -0.15 -13.92 6.00
C VAL A 19 0.07 -14.75 4.73
N ALA A 20 -0.53 -14.34 3.60
CA ALA A 20 -0.41 -15.07 2.35
C ALA A 20 1.04 -15.17 1.86
N LEU A 21 1.78 -14.05 1.88
CA LEU A 21 3.20 -14.01 1.49
C LEU A 21 4.06 -14.87 2.40
N THR A 22 3.87 -14.77 3.71
CA THR A 22 4.64 -15.52 4.70
C THR A 22 4.41 -17.04 4.54
N ASN A 23 3.15 -17.46 4.31
CA ASN A 23 2.81 -18.85 4.04
C ASN A 23 3.38 -19.36 2.71
N ALA A 24 3.46 -18.49 1.69
CA ALA A 24 4.12 -18.78 0.43
C ALA A 24 5.66 -18.79 0.50
N GLY A 25 6.24 -18.52 1.68
CA GLY A 25 7.68 -18.57 1.90
C GLY A 25 8.44 -17.29 1.58
N TYR A 26 7.75 -16.19 1.31
CA TYR A 26 8.40 -14.89 1.11
C TYR A 26 8.76 -14.25 2.46
N PRO A 27 10.01 -13.75 2.64
CA PRO A 27 10.35 -12.95 3.81
C PRO A 27 9.67 -11.59 3.75
N VAL A 28 8.86 -11.28 4.77
CA VAL A 28 8.07 -10.04 4.84
C VAL A 28 8.64 -9.08 5.87
N VAL A 29 8.70 -7.80 5.52
CA VAL A 29 8.91 -6.67 6.44
C VAL A 29 7.64 -5.84 6.41
N VAL A 30 7.11 -5.50 7.57
CA VAL A 30 5.88 -4.69 7.71
C VAL A 30 6.24 -3.28 8.16
N MET A 31 5.62 -2.29 7.54
CA MET A 31 5.67 -0.88 7.95
C MET A 31 4.25 -0.33 8.08
N ASP A 32 3.98 0.35 9.19
CA ASP A 32 2.68 1.00 9.43
C ASP A 32 2.86 2.11 10.49
N ASN A 33 2.15 3.24 10.37
CA ASN A 33 2.17 4.29 11.39
C ASN A 33 1.11 4.11 12.48
N LEU A 34 0.26 3.08 12.35
CA LEU A 34 -0.83 2.73 13.27
C LEU A 34 -1.91 3.81 13.41
N SER A 35 -2.06 4.69 12.42
CA SER A 35 -3.07 5.76 12.46
C SER A 35 -4.51 5.25 12.42
N ASN A 36 -4.74 4.10 11.77
CA ASN A 36 -6.05 3.46 11.61
C ASN A 36 -6.01 1.93 11.78
N SER A 37 -4.96 1.41 12.38
CA SER A 37 -4.72 -0.01 12.61
C SER A 37 -4.15 -0.23 14.02
N LYS A 38 -3.87 -1.47 14.39
CA LYS A 38 -3.38 -1.82 15.73
C LYS A 38 -2.12 -2.68 15.63
N VAL A 39 -1.17 -2.45 16.53
CA VAL A 39 0.09 -3.20 16.59
C VAL A 39 -0.11 -4.69 16.88
N GLU A 40 -1.18 -5.04 17.59
CA GLU A 40 -1.54 -6.44 17.91
C GLU A 40 -1.76 -7.28 16.64
N THR A 41 -2.01 -6.64 15.49
CA THR A 41 -2.12 -7.33 14.20
C THR A 41 -0.83 -8.08 13.86
N ILE A 42 0.34 -7.58 14.24
CA ILE A 42 1.62 -8.27 14.02
C ILE A 42 1.65 -9.61 14.78
N ALA A 43 1.34 -9.61 16.08
CA ALA A 43 1.27 -10.85 16.84
C ALA A 43 0.25 -11.85 16.26
N ARG A 44 -0.86 -11.35 15.73
CA ARG A 44 -1.88 -12.19 15.08
C ARG A 44 -1.38 -12.80 13.76
N ILE A 45 -0.64 -12.05 12.95
CA ILE A 45 0.01 -12.58 11.75
C ILE A 45 1.01 -13.69 12.13
N GLU A 46 1.82 -13.46 13.17
CA GLU A 46 2.79 -14.45 13.67
C GLU A 46 2.10 -15.71 14.21
N MET A 47 0.99 -15.56 14.95
CA MET A 47 0.19 -16.69 15.43
C MET A 47 -0.37 -17.53 14.28
N ILE A 48 -0.85 -16.89 13.21
CA ILE A 48 -1.42 -17.58 12.05
C ILE A 48 -0.34 -18.32 11.25
N THR A 49 0.81 -17.69 11.06
CA THR A 49 1.87 -18.17 10.16
C THR A 49 2.92 -19.03 10.86
N GLY A 50 3.00 -18.96 12.19
CA GLY A 50 4.08 -19.57 12.98
C GLY A 50 5.46 -18.95 12.72
N LYS A 51 5.55 -17.79 12.07
CA LYS A 51 6.81 -17.15 11.69
C LYS A 51 6.88 -15.73 12.21
N HIS A 52 8.06 -15.31 12.64
CA HIS A 52 8.32 -13.94 13.06
C HIS A 52 8.28 -12.98 11.88
N VAL A 53 7.65 -11.80 12.06
CA VAL A 53 7.53 -10.74 11.06
C VAL A 53 8.18 -9.45 11.59
N ARG A 54 9.17 -8.94 10.88
CA ARG A 54 9.83 -7.70 11.27
C ARG A 54 8.89 -6.52 11.04
N PHE A 55 8.66 -5.72 12.07
CA PHE A 55 7.76 -4.58 12.05
C PHE A 55 8.51 -3.27 12.34
N TYR A 56 8.19 -2.23 11.56
CA TYR A 56 8.62 -0.85 11.78
C TYR A 56 7.39 0.04 11.94
N ARG A 57 7.32 0.74 13.07
CA ARG A 57 6.30 1.77 13.30
C ARG A 57 6.81 3.07 12.72
N THR A 58 6.47 3.36 11.48
CA THR A 58 7.02 4.47 10.71
C THR A 58 5.95 5.10 9.84
N ASP A 59 5.98 6.44 9.72
CA ASP A 59 5.17 7.17 8.75
C ASP A 59 5.91 7.21 7.40
N MET A 60 5.21 6.93 6.30
CA MET A 60 5.84 6.90 4.98
C MET A 60 6.29 8.28 4.47
N ARG A 61 5.95 9.37 5.18
CA ARG A 61 6.43 10.73 4.89
C ARG A 61 7.79 11.01 5.52
N ASP A 62 8.22 10.18 6.49
CA ASP A 62 9.53 10.29 7.10
C ASP A 62 10.57 9.55 6.25
N GLU A 63 11.35 10.33 5.49
CA GLU A 63 12.35 9.79 4.57
C GLU A 63 13.49 9.10 5.31
N ALA A 64 13.93 9.63 6.46
CA ALA A 64 15.03 9.05 7.23
C ALA A 64 14.63 7.68 7.82
N ASP A 65 13.44 7.57 8.37
CA ASP A 65 12.93 6.29 8.89
C ASP A 65 12.74 5.26 7.77
N LEU A 66 12.27 5.70 6.59
CA LEU A 66 12.17 4.82 5.42
C LEU A 66 13.56 4.32 4.99
N GLU A 67 14.55 5.20 4.89
CA GLU A 67 15.91 4.83 4.55
C GLU A 67 16.47 3.78 5.52
N GLN A 68 16.24 3.94 6.83
CA GLN A 68 16.65 2.97 7.83
C GLN A 68 16.05 1.58 7.58
N ILE A 69 14.78 1.50 7.13
CA ILE A 69 14.15 0.21 6.78
C ILE A 69 14.91 -0.47 5.63
N PHE A 70 15.28 0.30 4.59
CA PHE A 70 16.01 -0.23 3.44
C PHE A 70 17.47 -0.56 3.76
N GLU A 71 18.12 0.17 4.69
CA GLU A 71 19.46 -0.14 5.19
C GLU A 71 19.48 -1.44 5.99
N ASP A 72 18.51 -1.61 6.88
CA ASP A 72 18.41 -2.82 7.71
C ASP A 72 17.98 -4.07 6.92
N ASN A 73 17.39 -3.87 5.74
CA ASN A 73 16.78 -4.95 5.00
C ASN A 73 17.07 -4.83 3.50
N LYS A 74 17.51 -5.92 2.89
CA LYS A 74 17.53 -6.00 1.43
C LYS A 74 16.11 -6.15 0.93
N ILE A 75 15.49 -5.02 0.50
CA ILE A 75 14.13 -4.99 -0.05
C ILE A 75 14.20 -5.16 -1.57
N ASP A 76 13.59 -6.21 -2.09
CA ASP A 76 13.50 -6.49 -3.53
C ASP A 76 12.20 -5.92 -4.15
N ALA A 77 11.12 -5.85 -3.36
CA ALA A 77 9.82 -5.35 -3.82
C ALA A 77 9.04 -4.67 -2.69
N VAL A 78 8.17 -3.75 -3.07
CA VAL A 78 7.23 -3.09 -2.15
C VAL A 78 5.80 -3.41 -2.56
N ILE A 79 4.96 -3.78 -1.58
CA ILE A 79 3.50 -3.81 -1.72
C ILE A 79 2.94 -2.65 -0.89
N HIS A 80 2.36 -1.68 -1.58
CA HIS A 80 2.01 -0.39 -1.01
C HIS A 80 0.50 -0.29 -0.73
N PHE A 81 0.10 -0.58 0.52
CA PHE A 81 -1.28 -0.41 1.01
C PHE A 81 -1.46 0.84 1.87
N ALA A 82 -0.37 1.40 2.43
CA ALA A 82 -0.46 2.57 3.28
C ALA A 82 -1.16 3.73 2.55
N GLY A 83 -2.13 4.36 3.23
CA GLY A 83 -2.87 5.48 2.71
C GLY A 83 -4.20 5.68 3.43
N MET A 84 -4.63 6.93 3.51
CA MET A 84 -5.97 7.30 3.98
C MET A 84 -6.99 6.91 2.91
N LYS A 85 -8.14 6.31 3.31
CA LYS A 85 -9.09 5.69 2.38
C LYS A 85 -10.55 6.15 2.53
N ALA A 86 -10.87 6.95 3.51
CA ALA A 86 -12.25 7.37 3.79
C ALA A 86 -12.69 8.48 2.82
N VAL A 87 -13.61 8.15 1.90
CA VAL A 87 -14.07 9.07 0.85
C VAL A 87 -14.68 10.34 1.43
N GLY A 88 -15.58 10.23 2.41
CA GLY A 88 -16.21 11.39 3.06
C GLY A 88 -15.19 12.30 3.73
N GLU A 89 -14.30 11.75 4.55
CA GLU A 89 -13.23 12.50 5.21
C GLU A 89 -12.31 13.21 4.20
N SER A 90 -12.07 12.62 3.03
CA SER A 90 -11.22 13.23 2.00
C SER A 90 -11.80 14.55 1.46
N VAL A 91 -13.12 14.69 1.47
CA VAL A 91 -13.79 15.94 1.04
C VAL A 91 -13.62 17.03 2.11
N GLU A 92 -13.63 16.64 3.38
CA GLU A 92 -13.44 17.57 4.50
C GLU A 92 -11.99 17.97 4.72
N LYS A 93 -11.04 17.05 4.45
CA LYS A 93 -9.60 17.19 4.72
C LYS A 93 -8.74 16.88 3.49
N PRO A 94 -8.94 17.55 2.35
CA PRO A 94 -8.28 17.18 1.10
C PRO A 94 -6.75 17.30 1.17
N LEU A 95 -6.22 18.32 1.85
CA LEU A 95 -4.77 18.54 1.94
C LEU A 95 -4.07 17.40 2.66
N GLU A 96 -4.64 16.93 3.77
CA GLU A 96 -4.12 15.78 4.54
C GLU A 96 -4.09 14.51 3.68
N TYR A 97 -5.11 14.32 2.82
CA TYR A 97 -5.16 13.19 1.88
C TYR A 97 -4.09 13.28 0.81
N TYR A 98 -3.88 14.44 0.21
CA TYR A 98 -2.81 14.62 -0.77
C TYR A 98 -1.43 14.50 -0.14
N GLU A 99 -1.22 15.12 1.02
CA GLU A 99 0.05 15.04 1.73
C GLU A 99 0.36 13.60 2.15
N ASN A 100 -0.59 12.91 2.78
CA ASN A 100 -0.36 11.54 3.21
C ASN A 100 -0.18 10.58 2.02
N ASN A 101 -1.13 10.57 1.07
CA ASN A 101 -1.15 9.55 0.03
C ASN A 101 -0.16 9.84 -1.09
N VAL A 102 -0.14 11.08 -1.61
CA VAL A 102 0.70 11.41 -2.77
C VAL A 102 2.12 11.74 -2.33
N SER A 103 2.31 12.68 -1.39
CA SER A 103 3.65 13.05 -0.94
C SER A 103 4.37 11.88 -0.26
N GLY A 104 3.67 11.11 0.58
CA GLY A 104 4.23 9.91 1.18
C GLY A 104 4.66 8.86 0.14
N THR A 105 3.85 8.64 -0.92
CA THR A 105 4.25 7.73 -2.01
C THR A 105 5.47 8.26 -2.77
N LEU A 106 5.57 9.57 -2.99
CA LEU A 106 6.76 10.17 -3.63
C LEU A 106 8.01 9.95 -2.77
N THR A 107 7.91 10.12 -1.45
CA THR A 107 9.02 9.83 -0.52
C THR A 107 9.44 8.37 -0.61
N LEU A 108 8.48 7.44 -0.58
CA LEU A 108 8.77 6.01 -0.73
C LEU A 108 9.46 5.70 -2.07
N LEU A 109 9.00 6.27 -3.18
CA LEU A 109 9.61 6.06 -4.51
C LEU A 109 11.04 6.62 -4.59
N ARG A 110 11.34 7.76 -3.93
CA ARG A 110 12.70 8.29 -3.83
C ARG A 110 13.63 7.33 -3.10
N VAL A 111 13.19 6.80 -1.96
CA VAL A 111 13.95 5.83 -1.19
C VAL A 111 14.13 4.52 -1.97
N MET A 112 13.07 3.98 -2.57
CA MET A 112 13.17 2.80 -3.44
C MET A 112 14.23 2.98 -4.54
N ARG A 113 14.23 4.13 -5.22
CA ARG A 113 15.22 4.46 -6.25
C ARG A 113 16.64 4.51 -5.69
N LYS A 114 16.83 5.16 -4.52
CA LYS A 114 18.13 5.27 -3.85
C LYS A 114 18.74 3.90 -3.52
N TYR A 115 17.91 2.97 -3.06
CA TYR A 115 18.35 1.62 -2.66
C TYR A 115 18.19 0.56 -3.76
N GLY A 116 17.84 0.95 -4.98
CA GLY A 116 17.76 0.05 -6.13
C GLY A 116 16.58 -0.92 -6.12
N CYS A 117 15.56 -0.69 -5.29
CA CYS A 117 14.31 -1.45 -5.31
C CYS A 117 13.44 -0.95 -6.47
N ARG A 118 13.15 -1.81 -7.44
CA ARG A 118 12.50 -1.43 -8.71
C ARG A 118 11.16 -2.14 -8.96
N THR A 119 10.57 -2.72 -7.92
CA THR A 119 9.29 -3.43 -8.07
C THR A 119 8.28 -2.90 -7.06
N MET A 120 7.16 -2.41 -7.55
CA MET A 120 6.06 -1.94 -6.71
C MET A 120 4.72 -2.56 -7.11
N ILE A 121 3.97 -3.08 -6.15
CA ILE A 121 2.55 -3.38 -6.29
C ILE A 121 1.80 -2.31 -5.50
N PHE A 122 0.95 -1.54 -6.18
CA PHE A 122 0.22 -0.42 -5.61
C PHE A 122 -1.26 -0.76 -5.41
N SER A 123 -1.75 -0.53 -4.21
CA SER A 123 -3.17 -0.60 -3.88
C SER A 123 -3.89 0.62 -4.44
N SER A 124 -4.35 0.51 -5.67
CA SER A 124 -5.26 1.48 -6.29
C SER A 124 -6.72 1.18 -5.88
N SER A 125 -7.67 1.77 -6.56
CA SER A 125 -9.09 1.67 -6.22
C SER A 125 -9.96 1.78 -7.46
N ALA A 126 -11.12 1.14 -7.44
CA ALA A 126 -12.15 1.33 -8.46
C ALA A 126 -12.67 2.77 -8.56
N THR A 127 -12.44 3.60 -7.55
CA THR A 127 -12.77 5.05 -7.59
C THR A 127 -12.06 5.80 -8.72
N VAL A 128 -10.98 5.24 -9.29
CA VAL A 128 -10.27 5.81 -10.44
C VAL A 128 -11.07 5.73 -11.75
N TYR A 129 -12.13 4.97 -11.80
CA TYR A 129 -13.00 4.92 -12.98
C TYR A 129 -13.98 6.11 -13.06
N GLY A 130 -14.14 6.87 -11.97
CA GLY A 130 -15.03 8.02 -11.93
C GLY A 130 -16.50 7.65 -12.16
N SER A 131 -17.27 8.61 -12.66
CA SER A 131 -18.71 8.44 -12.93
C SER A 131 -19.09 8.43 -14.42
N GLN A 132 -18.12 8.61 -15.32
CA GLN A 132 -18.38 8.75 -16.76
C GLN A 132 -18.22 7.45 -17.54
N ASN A 133 -17.54 6.47 -16.98
CA ASN A 133 -17.31 5.19 -17.64
C ASN A 133 -18.56 4.29 -17.55
N PRO A 134 -18.93 3.60 -18.65
CA PRO A 134 -19.99 2.60 -18.61
C PRO A 134 -19.56 1.34 -17.84
N VAL A 135 -20.51 0.64 -17.28
CA VAL A 135 -20.28 -0.69 -16.67
C VAL A 135 -20.45 -1.80 -17.73
N PRO A 136 -19.74 -2.94 -17.62
CA PRO A 136 -18.71 -3.25 -16.64
C PRO A 136 -17.41 -2.49 -16.89
N TYR A 137 -16.71 -2.11 -15.82
CA TYR A 137 -15.40 -1.43 -15.92
C TYR A 137 -14.33 -2.35 -16.48
N ARG A 138 -13.37 -1.74 -17.20
CA ARG A 138 -12.19 -2.40 -17.78
C ARG A 138 -10.96 -1.55 -17.53
N GLU A 139 -9.78 -2.19 -17.49
CA GLU A 139 -8.51 -1.55 -17.11
C GLU A 139 -8.07 -0.44 -18.08
N GLU A 140 -8.42 -0.56 -19.37
CA GLU A 140 -8.08 0.41 -20.42
C GLU A 140 -8.95 1.68 -20.42
N MET A 141 -10.03 1.71 -19.64
CA MET A 141 -10.93 2.86 -19.59
C MET A 141 -10.21 4.09 -19.02
N PRO A 142 -10.59 5.31 -19.49
CA PRO A 142 -10.04 6.56 -18.96
C PRO A 142 -10.19 6.65 -17.45
N THR A 143 -9.14 7.12 -16.77
CA THR A 143 -9.18 7.33 -15.33
C THR A 143 -9.57 8.75 -14.97
N SER A 144 -10.48 8.88 -14.00
CA SER A 144 -10.90 10.13 -13.37
C SER A 144 -11.34 9.85 -11.94
N ALA A 145 -11.71 10.87 -11.20
CA ALA A 145 -12.24 10.66 -9.86
C ALA A 145 -13.30 11.74 -9.54
N THR A 146 -14.11 11.47 -8.52
CA THR A 146 -15.18 12.36 -8.07
C THR A 146 -14.90 12.97 -6.69
N ASN A 147 -13.79 12.59 -6.05
CA ASN A 147 -13.43 13.03 -4.71
C ASN A 147 -11.89 13.04 -4.52
N PRO A 148 -11.36 13.74 -3.50
CA PRO A 148 -9.93 13.86 -3.28
C PRO A 148 -9.22 12.51 -3.07
N TYR A 149 -9.83 11.56 -2.33
CA TYR A 149 -9.25 10.23 -2.18
C TYR A 149 -9.04 9.55 -3.54
N GLY A 150 -10.07 9.52 -4.39
CA GLY A 150 -9.95 8.95 -5.74
C GLY A 150 -8.88 9.66 -6.57
N TYR A 151 -8.79 11.00 -6.49
CA TYR A 151 -7.74 11.75 -7.18
C TYR A 151 -6.34 11.40 -6.68
N THR A 152 -6.14 11.11 -5.39
CA THR A 152 -4.83 10.62 -4.93
C THR A 152 -4.43 9.33 -5.64
N LYS A 153 -5.38 8.42 -5.87
CA LYS A 153 -5.13 7.15 -6.58
C LYS A 153 -4.83 7.37 -8.06
N VAL A 154 -5.60 8.23 -8.74
CA VAL A 154 -5.35 8.61 -10.15
C VAL A 154 -3.96 9.24 -10.31
N MET A 155 -3.58 10.16 -9.42
CA MET A 155 -2.27 10.82 -9.45
C MET A 155 -1.14 9.81 -9.24
N ILE A 156 -1.26 8.90 -8.28
CA ILE A 156 -0.23 7.89 -8.02
C ILE A 156 -0.11 6.93 -9.21
N GLU A 157 -1.22 6.48 -9.81
CA GLU A 157 -1.15 5.67 -11.03
C GLU A 157 -0.41 6.40 -12.16
N GLN A 158 -0.63 7.73 -12.32
CA GLN A 158 0.10 8.51 -13.31
C GLN A 158 1.59 8.62 -12.97
N ILE A 159 1.92 8.91 -11.70
CA ILE A 159 3.32 8.95 -11.22
C ILE A 159 4.03 7.62 -11.51
N LEU A 160 3.39 6.50 -11.25
CA LEU A 160 3.97 5.18 -11.51
C LEU A 160 4.19 4.91 -13.00
N ARG A 161 3.27 5.35 -13.88
CA ARG A 161 3.47 5.27 -15.34
C ARG A 161 4.69 6.07 -15.77
N ASP A 162 4.84 7.29 -15.25
CA ASP A 162 5.96 8.18 -15.60
C ASP A 162 7.30 7.62 -15.07
N VAL A 163 7.31 7.04 -13.86
CA VAL A 163 8.50 6.35 -13.31
C VAL A 163 8.89 5.14 -14.15
N CYS A 164 7.92 4.31 -14.56
CA CYS A 164 8.19 3.16 -15.45
C CYS A 164 8.69 3.59 -16.82
N ALA A 165 8.19 4.70 -17.35
CA ALA A 165 8.67 5.25 -18.64
C ALA A 165 10.09 5.81 -18.54
N ALA A 166 10.45 6.38 -17.39
CA ALA A 166 11.78 6.96 -17.15
C ALA A 166 12.84 5.91 -16.79
N ASP A 167 12.47 4.82 -16.13
CA ASP A 167 13.36 3.71 -15.78
C ASP A 167 12.79 2.37 -16.32
N PRO A 168 13.29 1.85 -17.45
CA PRO A 168 12.83 0.58 -18.03
C PRO A 168 12.99 -0.65 -17.13
N ASN A 169 13.79 -0.55 -16.06
CA ASN A 169 13.95 -1.62 -15.07
C ASN A 169 12.93 -1.50 -13.93
N PHE A 170 12.18 -0.41 -13.83
CA PHE A 170 11.14 -0.26 -12.82
C PHE A 170 9.83 -0.92 -13.29
N THR A 171 9.26 -1.74 -12.45
CA THR A 171 7.98 -2.40 -12.71
C THR A 171 6.96 -2.01 -11.66
N ALA A 172 5.81 -1.54 -12.09
CA ALA A 172 4.69 -1.25 -11.22
C ALA A 172 3.43 -1.99 -11.67
N VAL A 173 2.66 -2.50 -10.70
CA VAL A 173 1.32 -3.08 -10.90
C VAL A 173 0.35 -2.33 -10.01
N ALA A 174 -0.69 -1.74 -10.60
CA ALA A 174 -1.77 -1.09 -9.87
C ALA A 174 -2.97 -2.04 -9.76
N LEU A 175 -3.34 -2.40 -8.52
CA LEU A 175 -4.51 -3.24 -8.25
C LEU A 175 -5.69 -2.35 -7.90
N ARG A 176 -6.68 -2.25 -8.80
CA ARG A 176 -7.87 -1.42 -8.63
C ARG A 176 -8.95 -2.19 -7.86
N TYR A 177 -8.83 -2.18 -6.52
CA TYR A 177 -9.81 -2.85 -5.66
C TYR A 177 -11.18 -2.19 -5.73
N PHE A 178 -12.22 -3.01 -5.73
CA PHE A 178 -13.58 -2.60 -5.43
C PHE A 178 -13.77 -2.61 -3.91
N ASN A 179 -14.72 -3.37 -3.38
CA ASN A 179 -14.98 -3.46 -1.94
C ASN A 179 -14.57 -4.85 -1.45
N PRO A 180 -13.33 -5.04 -0.98
CA PRO A 180 -12.94 -6.33 -0.42
C PRO A 180 -13.73 -6.59 0.86
N ILE A 181 -14.25 -7.80 0.97
CA ILE A 181 -15.03 -8.28 2.13
C ILE A 181 -14.44 -9.59 2.64
N GLY A 182 -14.69 -9.88 3.90
CA GLY A 182 -14.31 -11.14 4.54
C GLY A 182 -13.34 -10.96 5.69
N ALA A 183 -12.98 -12.07 6.30
CA ALA A 183 -11.99 -12.17 7.36
C ALA A 183 -11.21 -13.48 7.20
N HIS A 184 -10.04 -13.56 7.85
CA HIS A 184 -9.26 -14.78 7.82
C HIS A 184 -9.99 -15.90 8.56
N PRO A 185 -9.96 -17.18 8.10
CA PRO A 185 -10.66 -18.30 8.75
C PRO A 185 -10.31 -18.51 10.23
N SER A 186 -9.12 -18.06 10.67
CA SER A 186 -8.74 -18.10 12.10
C SER A 186 -9.53 -17.11 12.96
N ALA A 187 -10.30 -16.19 12.41
CA ALA A 187 -10.96 -15.06 13.07
C ALA A 187 -10.00 -14.10 13.81
N LEU A 188 -8.68 -14.20 13.59
CA LEU A 188 -7.69 -13.35 14.25
C LEU A 188 -7.46 -12.02 13.54
N ILE A 189 -7.61 -11.96 12.20
CA ILE A 189 -7.47 -10.75 11.38
C ILE A 189 -8.70 -10.55 10.51
N GLY A 190 -9.07 -9.29 10.32
CA GLY A 190 -10.22 -8.84 9.55
C GLY A 190 -10.28 -7.33 9.51
N GLU A 191 -11.34 -6.75 8.96
CA GLU A 191 -11.56 -5.32 8.99
C GLU A 191 -11.96 -4.87 10.41
N LEU A 192 -11.37 -3.75 10.86
CA LEU A 192 -11.76 -3.02 12.06
C LEU A 192 -12.43 -1.73 11.61
N PRO A 193 -13.76 -1.73 11.45
CA PRO A 193 -14.49 -0.50 11.14
C PRO A 193 -14.38 0.48 12.32
N ARG A 194 -14.32 1.78 12.00
CA ARG A 194 -14.39 2.87 12.99
C ARG A 194 -15.82 3.18 13.37
#